data_778b6a511ec1b8d1e07badc86fc684ab
#
_entry.id   778b6a511ec1b8d1e07badc86fc684ab
#
_cell.length_a   1.000
_cell.length_b   1.000
_cell.length_c   1.000
_cell.angle_alpha   90.00
_cell.angle_beta   90.00
_cell.angle_gamma   90.00
#
_symmetry.space_group_name_H-M   'P 1'
#
loop_
_entity.id
_entity.type
_entity.pdbx_description
1 polymer ?
#
loop_
_entity_poly.entity_id
_entity_poly.type
_entity_poly.pdbx_seq_one_letter_code
_entity_poly.pdbx_strand_id
1 'polypeptide(L)'
;MLNLDTHILVHALAGTLKPQEEVLLTTEPWCISGMVLWEIAKLCEIGRLELDIHSAEFARALSRILVWPVDLAVCRELRSLDFSSDPADEIIAATSIVHGAPLVTRDRLIRKSKLVPFAVSSRPAKAVK
;
A
#
# COMPACT_ATOMS: atom_id res chain seq x y z
N MET A 1 4.73 5.05 9.96
CA MET A 1 4.04 3.85 9.45
C MET A 1 3.78 4.04 7.96
N LEU A 2 4.16 3.06 7.16
CA LEU A 2 4.02 3.14 5.71
C LEU A 2 2.78 2.37 5.26
N ASN A 3 1.95 3.00 4.42
CA ASN A 3 0.76 2.36 3.86
C ASN A 3 1.13 1.73 2.52
N LEU A 4 0.95 0.42 2.40
CA LEU A 4 1.37 -0.31 1.21
C LEU A 4 0.20 -0.52 0.25
N ASP A 5 0.42 -0.17 -1.02
CA ASP A 5 -0.48 -0.53 -2.09
C ASP A 5 -0.42 -2.04 -2.28
N THR A 6 -1.47 -2.62 -2.86
CA THR A 6 -1.59 -4.07 -3.04
C THR A 6 -0.37 -4.68 -3.71
N HIS A 7 0.08 -4.09 -4.82
CA HIS A 7 1.23 -4.65 -5.55
C HIS A 7 2.52 -4.58 -4.74
N ILE A 8 2.69 -3.55 -3.93
CA ILE A 8 3.87 -3.44 -3.08
C ILE A 8 3.87 -4.55 -2.04
N LEU A 9 2.73 -4.81 -1.40
CA LEU A 9 2.65 -5.91 -0.42
C LEU A 9 2.94 -7.24 -1.10
N VAL A 10 2.36 -7.49 -2.27
CA VAL A 10 2.59 -8.73 -3.01
C VAL A 10 4.07 -8.90 -3.33
N HIS A 11 4.72 -7.85 -3.82
CA HIS A 11 6.16 -7.93 -4.11
C HIS A 11 6.99 -8.11 -2.85
N ALA A 12 6.59 -7.49 -1.75
CA ALA A 12 7.30 -7.66 -0.48
C ALA A 12 7.24 -9.11 -0.01
N LEU A 13 6.06 -9.73 -0.11
CA LEU A 13 5.89 -11.12 0.30
C LEU A 13 6.60 -12.10 -0.64
N ALA A 14 6.72 -11.75 -1.91
CA ALA A 14 7.38 -12.58 -2.91
C ALA A 14 8.89 -12.38 -2.98
N GLY A 15 9.40 -11.36 -2.31
CA GLY A 15 10.84 -11.07 -2.38
C GLY A 15 11.26 -10.43 -3.70
N THR A 16 10.35 -9.71 -4.35
CA THR A 16 10.60 -9.14 -5.68
C THR A 16 10.52 -7.61 -5.70
N LEU A 17 10.73 -6.98 -4.56
CA LEU A 17 10.78 -5.52 -4.49
C LEU A 17 12.02 -4.99 -5.23
N LYS A 18 11.93 -3.77 -5.72
CA LYS A 18 13.09 -3.07 -6.26
C LYS A 18 14.02 -2.68 -5.10
N PRO A 19 15.34 -2.55 -5.35
CA PRO A 19 16.27 -2.22 -4.27
C PRO A 19 15.88 -0.97 -3.45
N GLN A 20 15.43 0.09 -4.11
CA GLN A 20 15.04 1.29 -3.38
C GLN A 20 13.77 1.10 -2.56
N GLU A 21 12.90 0.19 -3.00
CA GLU A 21 11.70 -0.15 -2.25
C GLU A 21 12.06 -0.96 -1.01
N GLU A 22 13.01 -1.88 -1.15
CA GLU A 22 13.48 -2.66 0.00
C GLU A 22 14.05 -1.77 1.09
N VAL A 23 14.85 -0.80 0.70
CA VAL A 23 15.42 0.15 1.66
C VAL A 23 14.32 0.96 2.33
N LEU A 24 13.39 1.48 1.54
CA LEU A 24 12.30 2.28 2.07
C LEU A 24 11.47 1.49 3.09
N LEU A 25 11.16 0.24 2.78
CA LEU A 25 10.30 -0.57 3.63
C LEU A 25 10.96 -1.06 4.91
N THR A 26 12.23 -0.77 5.11
CA THR A 26 12.89 -1.07 6.39
C THR A 26 12.83 0.11 7.37
N THR A 27 12.35 1.28 6.92
CA THR A 27 12.43 2.49 7.74
C THR A 27 11.34 2.60 8.79
N GLU A 28 10.18 2.00 8.56
CA GLU A 28 9.03 2.12 9.44
C GLU A 28 8.17 0.87 9.39
N PRO A 29 7.32 0.66 10.41
CA PRO A 29 6.33 -0.40 10.36
C PRO A 29 5.36 -0.21 9.20
N TRP A 30 4.71 -1.28 8.78
CA TRP A 30 3.78 -1.26 7.65
C TRP A 30 2.34 -1.26 8.11
N CYS A 31 1.49 -0.64 7.30
CA CYS A 31 0.05 -0.78 7.41
C CYS A 31 -0.53 -0.98 6.02
N ILE A 32 -1.75 -1.47 5.96
CA ILE A 32 -2.48 -1.62 4.71
C ILE A 32 -3.94 -1.28 4.97
N SER A 33 -4.64 -0.92 3.90
CA SER A 33 -6.10 -0.85 3.93
C SER A 33 -6.67 -2.25 3.89
N GLY A 34 -7.80 -2.48 4.54
CA GLY A 34 -8.52 -3.74 4.38
C GLY A 34 -8.85 -4.04 2.92
N MET A 35 -8.92 -3.01 2.07
CA MET A 35 -9.16 -3.19 0.64
C MET A 35 -8.03 -3.97 -0.03
N VAL A 36 -6.79 -3.86 0.50
CA VAL A 36 -5.66 -4.63 -0.04
C VAL A 36 -5.93 -6.13 0.12
N LEU A 37 -6.49 -6.54 1.25
CA LEU A 37 -6.81 -7.95 1.49
C LEU A 37 -7.88 -8.42 0.52
N TRP A 38 -8.88 -7.58 0.26
CA TRP A 38 -9.94 -7.91 -0.70
C TRP A 38 -9.35 -8.08 -2.11
N GLU A 39 -8.46 -7.18 -2.53
CA GLU A 39 -7.83 -7.28 -3.84
C GLU A 39 -6.98 -8.54 -3.95
N ILE A 40 -6.21 -8.86 -2.93
CA ILE A 40 -5.39 -10.07 -2.94
C ILE A 40 -6.28 -11.30 -3.07
N ALA A 41 -7.35 -11.38 -2.28
CA ALA A 41 -8.29 -12.49 -2.34
C ALA A 41 -8.90 -12.62 -3.74
N LYS A 42 -9.25 -11.50 -4.36
CA LYS A 42 -9.83 -11.49 -5.69
C LYS A 42 -8.83 -11.97 -6.75
N LEU A 43 -7.60 -11.48 -6.66
CA LEU A 43 -6.56 -11.88 -7.61
C LEU A 43 -6.27 -13.39 -7.51
N CYS A 44 -6.28 -13.93 -6.29
CA CYS A 44 -6.11 -15.37 -6.10
C CYS A 44 -7.29 -16.14 -6.70
N GLU A 45 -8.52 -15.65 -6.49
CA GLU A 45 -9.72 -16.30 -6.97
C GLU A 45 -9.75 -16.40 -8.49
N ILE A 46 -9.31 -15.36 -9.19
CA ILE A 46 -9.32 -15.37 -10.65
C ILE A 46 -8.01 -15.92 -11.26
N GLY A 47 -7.14 -16.47 -10.44
CA GLY A 47 -5.93 -17.14 -10.92
C GLY A 47 -4.79 -16.23 -11.33
N ARG A 48 -4.84 -14.96 -10.96
CA ARG A 48 -3.79 -14.01 -11.33
C ARG A 48 -2.68 -13.89 -10.29
N LEU A 49 -2.85 -14.52 -9.15
CA LEU A 49 -1.87 -14.44 -8.08
C LEU A 49 -1.78 -15.82 -7.42
N GLU A 50 -0.57 -16.37 -7.37
CA GLU A 50 -0.34 -17.63 -6.71
C GLU A 50 0.09 -17.36 -5.28
N LEU A 51 -0.87 -17.31 -4.40
CA LEU A 51 -0.66 -17.05 -3.00
C LEU A 51 -1.80 -17.74 -2.26
N ASP A 52 -1.49 -18.44 -1.18
CA ASP A 52 -2.51 -19.10 -0.39
C ASP A 52 -2.86 -18.23 0.82
N ILE A 53 -3.99 -17.53 0.73
CA ILE A 53 -4.43 -16.65 1.82
C ILE A 53 -4.90 -17.46 3.03
N HIS A 54 -5.06 -18.76 2.90
CA HIS A 54 -5.43 -19.63 4.01
C HIS A 54 -4.22 -20.21 4.73
N SER A 55 -3.01 -19.92 4.25
CA SER A 55 -1.80 -20.50 4.84
C SER A 55 -1.44 -19.81 6.16
N ALA A 56 -0.78 -20.57 7.03
CA ALA A 56 -0.26 -20.04 8.28
C ALA A 56 0.83 -19.00 8.01
N GLU A 57 1.56 -19.16 6.92
CA GLU A 57 2.61 -18.21 6.54
C GLU A 57 2.04 -16.83 6.23
N PHE A 58 0.95 -16.80 5.48
CA PHE A 58 0.29 -15.53 5.16
C PHE A 58 -0.25 -14.87 6.43
N ALA A 59 -0.90 -15.64 7.29
CA ALA A 59 -1.42 -15.12 8.55
C ALA A 59 -0.29 -14.56 9.41
N ARG A 60 0.86 -15.22 9.46
CA ARG A 60 2.01 -14.73 10.22
C ARG A 60 2.54 -13.42 9.66
N ALA A 61 2.63 -13.32 8.34
CA ALA A 61 3.08 -12.09 7.72
C ALA A 61 2.14 -10.93 8.06
N LEU A 62 0.82 -11.18 7.99
CA LEU A 62 -0.15 -10.15 8.31
C LEU A 62 -0.17 -9.76 9.79
N SER A 63 0.23 -10.65 10.68
CA SER A 63 0.20 -10.36 12.11
C SER A 63 1.12 -9.20 12.49
N ARG A 64 2.06 -8.84 11.62
CA ARG A 64 3.01 -7.75 11.84
C ARG A 64 2.60 -6.47 11.15
N ILE A 65 1.47 -6.47 10.47
CA ILE A 65 1.01 -5.34 9.66
C ILE A 65 -0.30 -4.85 10.25
N LEU A 66 -0.42 -3.54 10.45
CA LEU A 66 -1.67 -2.97 10.90
C LEU A 66 -2.63 -2.89 9.70
N VAL A 67 -3.83 -3.40 9.87
CA VAL A 67 -4.86 -3.35 8.82
C VAL A 67 -5.89 -2.29 9.21
N TRP A 68 -5.97 -1.23 8.41
CA TRP A 68 -6.96 -0.17 8.63
C TRP A 68 -8.30 -0.58 8.03
N PRO A 69 -9.39 -0.42 8.74
CA PRO A 69 -10.70 -0.73 8.20
C PRO A 69 -11.11 0.27 7.12
N VAL A 70 -11.96 -0.18 6.21
CA VAL A 70 -12.59 0.72 5.24
C VAL A 70 -13.83 1.27 5.95
N ASP A 71 -13.64 2.31 6.72
CA ASP A 71 -14.68 2.87 7.56
C ASP A 71 -15.27 4.15 6.94
N LEU A 72 -16.15 4.80 7.69
CA LEU A 72 -16.84 5.99 7.19
C LEU A 72 -15.87 7.13 6.89
N ALA A 73 -14.85 7.31 7.74
CA ALA A 73 -13.86 8.38 7.53
C ALA A 73 -13.13 8.21 6.21
N VAL A 74 -12.71 6.98 5.90
CA VAL A 74 -12.04 6.68 4.63
C VAL A 74 -13.00 6.92 3.46
N CYS A 75 -14.25 6.46 3.59
CA CYS A 75 -15.23 6.63 2.51
C CYS A 75 -15.55 8.11 2.26
N ARG A 76 -15.61 8.90 3.31
CA ARG A 76 -15.85 10.35 3.16
C ARG A 76 -14.71 11.04 2.43
N GLU A 77 -13.49 10.55 2.61
CA GLU A 77 -12.32 11.13 2.00
C GLU A 77 -12.29 10.94 0.48
N LEU A 78 -13.00 9.93 -0.04
CA LEU A 78 -13.02 9.66 -1.48
C LEU A 78 -13.44 10.88 -2.30
N ARG A 79 -14.36 11.68 -1.75
CA ARG A 79 -14.85 12.85 -2.46
C ARG A 79 -13.77 13.91 -2.65
N SER A 80 -12.77 13.93 -1.79
CA SER A 80 -11.72 14.96 -1.81
C SER A 80 -10.52 14.56 -2.66
N LEU A 81 -10.50 13.37 -3.23
CA LEU A 81 -9.36 12.95 -4.02
C LEU A 81 -9.21 13.79 -5.28
N ASP A 82 -7.96 14.03 -5.66
CA ASP A 82 -7.65 14.82 -6.85
C ASP A 82 -7.32 13.94 -8.05
N PHE A 83 -7.80 12.70 -8.05
CA PHE A 83 -7.67 11.79 -9.18
C PHE A 83 -8.81 10.79 -9.15
N SER A 84 -9.01 10.11 -10.29
CA SER A 84 -9.99 9.02 -10.41
C SER A 84 -9.26 7.77 -10.85
N SER A 85 -9.60 6.65 -10.25
CA SER A 85 -8.97 5.37 -10.56
C SER A 85 -9.96 4.26 -10.19
N ASP A 86 -9.48 3.02 -10.17
CA ASP A 86 -10.28 1.90 -9.72
C ASP A 86 -10.67 2.12 -8.25
N PRO A 87 -11.84 1.65 -7.83
CA PRO A 87 -12.28 1.87 -6.45
C PRO A 87 -11.27 1.44 -5.40
N ALA A 88 -10.57 0.33 -5.61
CA ALA A 88 -9.58 -0.13 -4.65
C ALA A 88 -8.43 0.87 -4.50
N ASP A 89 -7.95 1.42 -5.62
CA ASP A 89 -6.87 2.41 -5.61
C ASP A 89 -7.29 3.65 -4.84
N GLU A 90 -8.52 4.10 -5.07
CA GLU A 90 -9.03 5.29 -4.40
C GLU A 90 -9.14 5.08 -2.88
N ILE A 91 -9.62 3.92 -2.48
CA ILE A 91 -9.76 3.59 -1.06
C ILE A 91 -8.40 3.51 -0.38
N ILE A 92 -7.42 2.90 -1.04
CA ILE A 92 -6.07 2.80 -0.50
C ILE A 92 -5.47 4.20 -0.33
N ALA A 93 -5.62 5.06 -1.33
CA ALA A 93 -5.11 6.43 -1.27
C ALA A 93 -5.82 7.24 -0.18
N ALA A 94 -7.13 7.09 -0.06
CA ALA A 94 -7.91 7.77 0.98
C ALA A 94 -7.45 7.34 2.38
N THR A 95 -7.09 6.07 2.54
CA THR A 95 -6.57 5.55 3.80
C THR A 95 -5.29 6.29 4.20
N SER A 96 -4.40 6.54 3.24
CA SER A 96 -3.19 7.30 3.50
C SER A 96 -3.49 8.72 3.98
N ILE A 97 -4.47 9.36 3.37
CA ILE A 97 -4.83 10.73 3.76
C ILE A 97 -5.43 10.76 5.17
N VAL A 98 -6.39 9.88 5.42
CA VAL A 98 -7.10 9.86 6.71
C VAL A 98 -6.15 9.60 7.87
N HIS A 99 -5.23 8.67 7.70
CA HIS A 99 -4.35 8.26 8.79
C HIS A 99 -2.98 8.92 8.76
N GLY A 100 -2.73 9.79 7.77
CA GLY A 100 -1.44 10.45 7.66
C GLY A 100 -0.30 9.47 7.43
N ALA A 101 -0.58 8.33 6.82
CA ALA A 101 0.41 7.28 6.57
C ALA A 101 0.90 7.38 5.13
N PRO A 102 2.18 7.69 4.90
CA PRO A 102 2.69 7.81 3.54
C PRO A 102 2.48 6.54 2.72
N LEU A 103 2.05 6.71 1.49
CA LEU A 103 1.74 5.61 0.58
C LEU A 103 2.99 5.16 -0.16
N VAL A 104 3.17 3.86 -0.27
CA VAL A 104 4.19 3.26 -1.12
C VAL A 104 3.46 2.60 -2.29
N THR A 105 3.66 3.12 -3.49
CA THR A 105 2.99 2.62 -4.68
C THR A 105 3.85 2.85 -5.91
N ARG A 106 3.66 2.02 -6.93
CA ARG A 106 4.29 2.21 -8.24
C ARG A 106 3.31 2.83 -9.24
N ASP A 107 2.05 3.01 -8.84
CA ASP A 107 1.01 3.47 -9.76
C ASP A 107 1.24 4.93 -10.14
N ARG A 108 1.42 5.19 -11.42
CA ARG A 108 1.77 6.52 -11.91
C ARG A 108 0.63 7.53 -11.78
N LEU A 109 -0.61 7.06 -11.91
CA LEU A 109 -1.75 7.94 -11.80
C LEU A 109 -1.89 8.42 -10.36
N ILE A 110 -1.81 7.50 -9.40
CA ILE A 110 -1.89 7.86 -7.99
C ILE A 110 -0.75 8.79 -7.63
N ARG A 111 0.47 8.53 -8.13
CA ARG A 111 1.65 9.32 -7.77
C ARG A 111 1.59 10.76 -8.26
N LYS A 112 0.66 11.10 -9.14
CA LYS A 112 0.45 12.48 -9.56
C LYS A 112 -0.37 13.27 -8.55
N SER A 113 -0.99 12.61 -7.59
CA SER A 113 -1.79 13.29 -6.58
C SER A 113 -0.96 14.27 -5.78
N LYS A 114 -1.54 15.41 -5.46
CA LYS A 114 -0.91 16.40 -4.60
C LYS A 114 -1.46 16.34 -3.18
N LEU A 115 -2.48 15.51 -2.96
CA LEU A 115 -3.11 15.36 -1.65
C LEU A 115 -2.64 14.12 -0.89
N VAL A 116 -2.27 13.07 -1.61
CA VAL A 116 -1.82 11.82 -0.99
C VAL A 116 -0.39 11.99 -0.50
N PRO A 117 -0.11 11.70 0.77
CA PRO A 117 1.27 11.70 1.23
C PRO A 117 1.99 10.47 0.67
N PHE A 118 3.17 10.65 0.12
CA PHE A 118 3.94 9.55 -0.43
C PHE A 118 5.21 9.32 0.36
N ALA A 119 5.54 8.05 0.57
CA ALA A 119 6.83 7.70 1.15
C ALA A 119 7.90 7.87 0.09
N VAL A 120 8.98 8.55 0.46
CA VAL A 120 10.09 8.76 -0.44
C VAL A 120 11.36 8.26 0.20
N SER A 121 12.26 7.77 -0.63
CA SER A 121 13.54 7.32 -0.16
C SER A 121 14.37 8.52 0.30
N SER A 122 14.90 8.41 1.50
CA SER A 122 15.82 9.41 2.01
C SER A 122 17.17 9.12 1.39
N ARG A 123 17.66 9.98 0.57
CA ARG A 123 18.92 9.79 -0.14
C ARG A 123 19.86 10.95 0.13
N PRO A 124 20.37 11.04 1.34
CA PRO A 124 21.22 12.18 1.68
C PRO A 124 22.47 12.26 0.82
N ALA A 125 22.97 11.16 0.39
CA ALA A 125 24.20 11.17 -0.39
C ALA A 125 24.09 11.96 -1.67
N LYS A 126 22.92 11.95 -2.27
CA LYS A 126 22.80 12.66 -3.50
C LYS A 126 22.75 14.15 -3.26
N ALA A 127 22.31 14.54 -2.12
CA ALA A 127 22.23 15.92 -1.79
C ALA A 127 23.61 16.50 -1.64
N VAL A 128 24.49 15.69 -1.29
CA VAL A 128 25.75 16.17 -1.06
C VAL A 128 26.55 16.17 -2.27
N LYS A 129 26.42 16.30 -2.74
CA LYS A 129 27.27 16.16 -3.76
C LYS A 129 27.68 16.97 -4.25
#